data_6be164ff97006a85519f18662c88d616
#
_entry.id   6be164ff97006a85519f18662c88d616
#
_cell.length_a   1.000
_cell.length_b   1.000
_cell.length_c   1.000
_cell.angle_alpha   90.00
_cell.angle_beta   90.00
_cell.angle_gamma   90.00
#
_symmetry.space_group_name_H-M   'P 1'
#
loop_
_entity.id
_entity.type
_entity.pdbx_description
1 polymer ?
#
loop_
_entity_poly.entity_id
_entity_poly.type
_entity_poly.pdbx_seq_one_letter_code
_entity_poly.pdbx_strand_id
1 'polypeptide(L)'
;MCHKAQDVPDDIILDELREIQSRTHEWGKRNQVQFDPSKEYTKIIHPSRGVGDDFKMLGTLFDTRLTMQPCLESVLTRIRPKIRALLRLKDLYTGSSMLNQYKSHIWGITEYSNGVLILAPPSQLNRLDKVQRWYLHELGMSDKEAFISHNFSPPSLRRAIGILGFLHKRVLECHPALVHALPFAPAGLLARYHSNALDPRIGEITCQDRLYQRSLYGYILVYNRLPQPIADSPSVSSFQARLTHLAKQKASNSDELWRRSFHDCSAIQEMFYPEELGRSA
;
A
#
# COMPACT_ATOMS: atom_id res chain seq x y z
N MET A 1 -8.77 -7.75 -17.94
CA MET A 1 -10.12 -8.13 -17.50
C MET A 1 -10.03 -9.03 -16.28
N CYS A 2 -10.93 -8.86 -15.32
CA CYS A 2 -11.00 -9.72 -14.13
C CYS A 2 -12.39 -10.36 -14.09
N HIS A 3 -12.43 -11.65 -13.96
CA HIS A 3 -13.66 -12.41 -13.71
C HIS A 3 -13.71 -12.72 -12.22
N LYS A 4 -14.83 -12.40 -11.56
CA LYS A 4 -15.07 -12.76 -10.16
C LYS A 4 -15.94 -14.00 -10.17
N ALA A 5 -15.33 -15.14 -9.88
CA ALA A 5 -16.06 -16.40 -9.78
C ALA A 5 -16.08 -16.87 -8.33
N GLN A 6 -17.26 -16.89 -7.73
CA GLN A 6 -17.53 -17.68 -6.53
C GLN A 6 -18.10 -19.02 -7.00
N ASP A 7 -17.46 -20.13 -6.59
CA ASP A 7 -17.91 -21.51 -6.80
C ASP A 7 -18.05 -22.00 -8.26
N VAL A 8 -17.42 -21.32 -9.21
CA VAL A 8 -17.35 -21.78 -10.60
C VAL A 8 -16.08 -22.63 -10.78
N PRO A 9 -16.14 -23.78 -11.47
CA PRO A 9 -14.96 -24.57 -11.82
C PRO A 9 -13.94 -23.78 -12.65
N ASP A 10 -12.65 -24.05 -12.43
CA ASP A 10 -11.57 -23.30 -13.04
C ASP A 10 -11.52 -23.44 -14.58
N ASP A 11 -11.97 -24.54 -15.13
CA ASP A 11 -12.08 -24.80 -16.58
C ASP A 11 -13.12 -23.87 -17.24
N ILE A 12 -14.27 -23.70 -16.62
CA ILE A 12 -15.32 -22.76 -17.11
C ILE A 12 -14.78 -21.33 -17.10
N ILE A 13 -14.10 -20.91 -16.04
CA ILE A 13 -13.50 -19.58 -15.96
C ILE A 13 -12.45 -19.38 -17.06
N LEU A 14 -11.62 -20.38 -17.31
CA LEU A 14 -10.59 -20.30 -18.35
C LEU A 14 -11.21 -20.23 -19.76
N ASP A 15 -12.29 -20.92 -20.01
CA ASP A 15 -12.97 -20.87 -21.31
C ASP A 15 -13.65 -19.52 -21.53
N GLU A 16 -14.31 -18.95 -20.52
CA GLU A 16 -14.84 -17.58 -20.58
C GLU A 16 -13.75 -16.54 -20.82
N LEU A 17 -12.59 -16.68 -20.15
CA LEU A 17 -11.46 -15.75 -20.37
C LEU A 17 -10.90 -15.86 -21.79
N ARG A 18 -10.83 -17.07 -22.37
CA ARG A 18 -10.42 -17.27 -23.76
C ARG A 18 -11.38 -16.64 -24.76
N GLU A 19 -12.69 -16.76 -24.51
CA GLU A 19 -13.70 -16.10 -25.34
C GLU A 19 -13.54 -14.58 -25.28
N ILE A 20 -13.37 -14.01 -24.08
CA ILE A 20 -13.14 -12.58 -23.89
C ILE A 20 -11.86 -12.13 -24.60
N GLN A 21 -10.78 -12.92 -24.52
CA GLN A 21 -9.52 -12.65 -25.21
C GLN A 21 -9.72 -12.62 -26.73
N SER A 22 -10.45 -13.59 -27.30
CA SER A 22 -10.77 -13.65 -28.72
C SER A 22 -11.55 -12.40 -29.18
N ARG A 23 -12.58 -12.01 -28.42
CA ARG A 23 -13.35 -10.79 -28.69
C ARG A 23 -12.51 -9.53 -28.62
N THR A 24 -11.54 -9.48 -27.69
CA THR A 24 -10.61 -8.36 -27.56
C THR A 24 -9.68 -8.28 -28.78
N HIS A 25 -9.17 -9.42 -29.26
CA HIS A 25 -8.35 -9.49 -30.47
C HIS A 25 -9.12 -9.06 -31.73
N GLU A 26 -10.38 -9.47 -31.86
CA GLU A 26 -11.24 -9.02 -32.95
C GLU A 26 -11.46 -7.49 -32.92
N TRP A 27 -11.71 -6.94 -31.73
CA TRP A 27 -11.80 -5.50 -31.56
C TRP A 27 -10.48 -4.82 -31.96
N GLY A 28 -9.34 -5.37 -31.56
CA GLY A 28 -8.02 -4.86 -31.94
C GLY A 28 -7.83 -4.85 -33.46
N LYS A 29 -8.16 -5.94 -34.13
CA LYS A 29 -8.10 -6.01 -35.61
C LYS A 29 -8.95 -4.93 -36.28
N ARG A 30 -10.20 -4.71 -35.80
CA ARG A 30 -11.10 -3.67 -36.35
C ARG A 30 -10.56 -2.25 -36.09
N ASN A 31 -9.83 -2.03 -35.02
CA ASN A 31 -9.31 -0.72 -34.64
C ASN A 31 -7.81 -0.55 -34.93
N GLN A 32 -7.21 -1.45 -35.74
CA GLN A 32 -5.79 -1.42 -36.13
C GLN A 32 -4.84 -1.44 -34.93
N VAL A 33 -5.24 -2.09 -33.82
CA VAL A 33 -4.42 -2.30 -32.64
C VAL A 33 -3.88 -3.72 -32.69
N GLN A 34 -2.56 -3.86 -32.68
CA GLN A 34 -1.89 -5.16 -32.62
C GLN A 34 -1.50 -5.48 -31.17
N PHE A 35 -1.98 -6.60 -30.66
CA PHE A 35 -1.56 -7.15 -29.37
C PHE A 35 -0.30 -8.01 -29.56
N ASP A 36 0.59 -7.98 -28.58
CA ASP A 36 1.81 -8.80 -28.54
C ASP A 36 1.50 -10.11 -27.77
N PRO A 37 1.41 -11.27 -28.45
CA PRO A 37 1.07 -12.53 -27.78
C PRO A 37 2.07 -12.92 -26.67
N SER A 38 3.32 -12.46 -26.76
CA SER A 38 4.34 -12.73 -25.75
C SER A 38 4.09 -12.03 -24.40
N LYS A 39 3.20 -11.04 -24.41
CA LYS A 39 2.81 -10.24 -23.21
C LYS A 39 1.42 -10.57 -22.69
N GLU A 40 0.77 -11.57 -23.27
CA GLU A 40 -0.54 -12.01 -22.84
C GLU A 40 -0.42 -13.16 -21.83
N TYR A 41 -1.07 -12.99 -20.69
CA TYR A 41 -1.09 -13.98 -19.62
C TYR A 41 -2.51 -14.23 -19.15
N THR A 42 -2.90 -15.49 -19.11
CA THR A 42 -4.12 -15.94 -18.44
C THR A 42 -3.71 -16.68 -17.16
N LYS A 43 -4.13 -16.16 -16.01
CA LYS A 43 -3.75 -16.71 -14.69
C LYS A 43 -4.96 -16.73 -13.77
N ILE A 44 -5.07 -17.81 -13.00
CA ILE A 44 -6.02 -17.89 -11.90
C ILE A 44 -5.35 -17.35 -10.65
N ILE A 45 -5.85 -16.21 -10.18
CA ILE A 45 -5.34 -15.56 -8.98
C ILE A 45 -6.29 -15.86 -7.82
N HIS A 46 -5.84 -16.66 -6.87
CA HIS A 46 -6.63 -17.01 -5.69
C HIS A 46 -5.73 -17.34 -4.50
N PRO A 47 -6.02 -16.87 -3.27
CA PRO A 47 -5.16 -17.09 -2.10
C PRO A 47 -4.84 -18.57 -1.79
N SER A 48 -5.78 -19.48 -2.05
CA SER A 48 -5.62 -20.92 -1.80
C SER A 48 -5.50 -21.77 -3.08
N ARG A 49 -6.14 -21.34 -4.18
CA ARG A 49 -6.23 -22.10 -5.45
C ARG A 49 -5.38 -21.54 -6.59
N GLY A 50 -4.58 -20.50 -6.33
CA GLY A 50 -3.75 -19.88 -7.35
C GLY A 50 -2.82 -20.90 -8.00
N VAL A 51 -2.86 -21.00 -9.34
CA VAL A 51 -2.11 -21.96 -10.14
C VAL A 51 -1.33 -21.23 -11.22
N GLY A 52 -0.11 -21.72 -11.48
CA GLY A 52 0.78 -21.24 -12.52
C GLY A 52 1.95 -20.42 -11.98
N ASP A 53 2.83 -20.03 -12.90
CA ASP A 53 4.06 -19.31 -12.60
C ASP A 53 3.80 -17.86 -12.20
N ASP A 54 4.77 -17.28 -11.51
CA ASP A 54 4.82 -15.84 -11.26
C ASP A 54 4.77 -15.06 -12.59
N PHE A 55 4.15 -13.90 -12.56
CA PHE A 55 4.01 -13.05 -13.74
C PHE A 55 4.36 -11.59 -13.42
N LYS A 56 4.78 -10.86 -14.45
CA LYS A 56 5.17 -9.46 -14.29
C LYS A 56 4.13 -8.55 -14.93
N MET A 57 3.61 -7.62 -14.13
CA MET A 57 2.67 -6.60 -14.60
C MET A 57 3.17 -5.21 -14.17
N LEU A 58 3.30 -4.28 -15.14
CA LEU A 58 3.79 -2.91 -14.91
C LEU A 58 5.08 -2.86 -14.07
N GLY A 59 6.03 -3.77 -14.34
CA GLY A 59 7.30 -3.84 -13.65
C GLY A 59 7.28 -4.54 -12.28
N THR A 60 6.11 -4.87 -11.75
CA THR A 60 5.93 -5.57 -10.48
C THR A 60 5.74 -7.07 -10.72
N LEU A 61 6.40 -7.89 -9.91
CA LEU A 61 6.29 -9.35 -9.95
C LEU A 61 5.16 -9.81 -9.02
N PHE A 62 4.24 -10.60 -9.55
CA PHE A 62 3.10 -11.16 -8.84
C PHE A 62 3.20 -12.68 -8.79
N ASP A 63 2.81 -13.26 -7.68
CA ASP A 63 2.49 -14.67 -7.57
C ASP A 63 0.98 -14.89 -7.64
N THR A 64 0.56 -16.04 -8.13
CA THR A 64 -0.87 -16.36 -8.30
C THR A 64 -1.66 -16.46 -6.99
N ARG A 65 -0.97 -16.54 -5.85
CA ARG A 65 -1.56 -16.54 -4.51
C ARG A 65 -1.58 -15.17 -3.83
N LEU A 66 -1.07 -14.14 -4.49
CA LEU A 66 -0.95 -12.77 -3.96
C LEU A 66 -0.20 -12.70 -2.61
N THR A 67 0.77 -13.57 -2.40
CA THR A 67 1.64 -13.50 -1.22
C THR A 67 2.63 -12.33 -1.31
N MET A 68 2.88 -11.86 -2.53
CA MET A 68 3.85 -10.81 -2.88
C MET A 68 5.30 -11.14 -2.45
N GLN A 69 5.58 -12.39 -2.10
CA GLN A 69 6.92 -12.80 -1.71
C GLN A 69 7.93 -12.62 -2.84
N PRO A 70 7.67 -13.03 -4.11
CA PRO A 70 8.61 -12.82 -5.21
C PRO A 70 8.89 -11.33 -5.46
N CYS A 71 7.88 -10.48 -5.36
CA CYS A 71 8.05 -9.03 -5.46
C CYS A 71 8.98 -8.50 -4.38
N LEU A 72 8.74 -8.87 -3.13
CA LEU A 72 9.56 -8.44 -1.98
C LEU A 72 11.01 -8.92 -2.10
N GLU A 73 11.24 -10.18 -2.51
CA GLU A 73 12.59 -10.71 -2.74
C GLU A 73 13.31 -9.94 -3.84
N SER A 74 12.63 -9.63 -4.94
CA SER A 74 13.18 -8.81 -6.02
C SER A 74 13.61 -7.42 -5.51
N VAL A 75 12.77 -6.76 -4.71
CA VAL A 75 13.12 -5.47 -4.08
C VAL A 75 14.33 -5.62 -3.17
N LEU A 76 14.34 -6.60 -2.27
CA LEU A 76 15.44 -6.82 -1.31
C LEU A 76 16.76 -7.14 -2.01
N THR A 77 16.73 -7.94 -3.07
CA THR A 77 17.92 -8.28 -3.88
C THR A 77 18.51 -7.03 -4.55
N ARG A 78 17.67 -6.10 -4.99
CA ARG A 78 18.11 -4.84 -5.64
C ARG A 78 18.66 -3.81 -4.65
N ILE A 79 18.09 -3.71 -3.45
CA ILE A 79 18.49 -2.67 -2.48
C ILE A 79 19.71 -3.06 -1.65
N ARG A 80 19.88 -4.34 -1.27
CA ARG A 80 20.99 -4.78 -0.41
C ARG A 80 22.38 -4.40 -0.92
N PRO A 81 22.75 -4.66 -2.20
CA PRO A 81 24.05 -4.25 -2.70
C PRO A 81 24.22 -2.73 -2.73
N LYS A 82 23.17 -1.97 -3.06
CA LYS A 82 23.22 -0.50 -3.04
C LYS A 82 23.45 0.04 -1.62
N ILE A 83 22.78 -0.50 -0.63
CA ILE A 83 22.97 -0.11 0.78
C ILE A 83 24.41 -0.41 1.22
N ARG A 84 24.95 -1.58 0.89
CA ARG A 84 26.35 -1.91 1.18
C ARG A 84 27.32 -0.95 0.50
N ALA A 85 27.04 -0.55 -0.74
CA ALA A 85 27.88 0.45 -1.44
C ALA A 85 27.82 1.81 -0.74
N LEU A 86 26.64 2.27 -0.31
CA LEU A 86 26.51 3.51 0.47
C LEU A 86 27.27 3.41 1.80
N LEU A 87 27.15 2.33 2.53
CA LEU A 87 27.82 2.16 3.84
C LEU A 87 29.35 2.19 3.76
N ARG A 88 29.96 1.87 2.61
CA ARG A 88 31.42 2.05 2.41
C ARG A 88 31.86 3.52 2.43
N LEU A 89 30.91 4.43 2.26
CA LEU A 89 31.16 5.86 2.23
C LEU A 89 30.85 6.55 3.56
N LYS A 90 30.42 5.79 4.60
CA LYS A 90 29.94 6.35 5.87
C LYS A 90 30.96 7.26 6.58
N ASP A 91 32.22 6.95 6.46
CA ASP A 91 33.29 7.73 7.11
C ASP A 91 33.65 9.01 6.35
N LEU A 92 33.15 9.16 5.10
CA LEU A 92 33.40 10.33 4.25
C LEU A 92 32.27 11.36 4.30
N TYR A 93 31.09 10.97 4.78
CA TYR A 93 29.90 11.80 4.76
C TYR A 93 29.25 11.92 6.15
N THR A 94 28.57 13.04 6.37
CA THR A 94 27.74 13.22 7.57
C THR A 94 26.53 12.28 7.56
N GLY A 95 25.99 11.94 8.72
CA GLY A 95 24.78 11.12 8.84
C GLY A 95 23.61 11.67 8.02
N SER A 96 23.41 13.00 8.01
CA SER A 96 22.36 13.65 7.20
C SER A 96 22.59 13.44 5.70
N SER A 97 23.83 13.58 5.22
CA SER A 97 24.18 13.32 3.82
C SER A 97 23.94 11.86 3.45
N MET A 98 24.29 10.92 4.35
CA MET A 98 24.05 9.49 4.14
C MET A 98 22.54 9.18 4.05
N LEU A 99 21.69 9.80 4.86
CA LEU A 99 20.24 9.65 4.75
C LEU A 99 19.69 10.21 3.43
N ASN A 100 20.25 11.31 2.92
CA ASN A 100 19.85 11.85 1.62
C ASN A 100 20.27 10.93 0.47
N GLN A 101 21.43 10.30 0.53
CA GLN A 101 21.84 9.27 -0.42
C GLN A 101 20.90 8.06 -0.40
N TYR A 102 20.50 7.61 0.79
CA TYR A 102 19.52 6.53 0.91
C TYR A 102 18.17 6.92 0.27
N LYS A 103 17.67 8.12 0.56
CA LYS A 103 16.43 8.63 -0.06
C LYS A 103 16.51 8.60 -1.59
N SER A 104 17.60 9.10 -2.16
CA SER A 104 17.78 9.20 -3.61
C SER A 104 17.91 7.84 -4.31
N HIS A 105 18.62 6.89 -3.70
CA HIS A 105 18.99 5.63 -4.36
C HIS A 105 18.14 4.42 -3.97
N ILE A 106 17.48 4.45 -2.80
CA ILE A 106 16.78 3.30 -2.24
C ILE A 106 15.27 3.51 -2.18
N TRP A 107 14.79 4.69 -1.76
CA TRP A 107 13.34 4.92 -1.60
C TRP A 107 12.55 4.65 -2.87
N GLY A 108 13.00 5.15 -4.03
CA GLY A 108 12.31 4.90 -5.29
C GLY A 108 12.13 3.40 -5.60
N ILE A 109 13.11 2.55 -5.21
CA ILE A 109 13.02 1.10 -5.41
C ILE A 109 12.03 0.46 -4.43
N THR A 110 12.06 0.88 -3.15
CA THR A 110 11.20 0.30 -2.10
C THR A 110 9.75 0.75 -2.23
N GLU A 111 9.50 1.92 -2.82
CA GLU A 111 8.16 2.52 -2.89
C GLU A 111 7.46 2.31 -4.22
N TYR A 112 8.19 1.93 -5.27
CA TYR A 112 7.61 1.71 -6.61
C TYR A 112 6.40 0.76 -6.59
N SER A 113 6.49 -0.33 -5.84
CA SER A 113 5.44 -1.35 -5.75
C SER A 113 4.58 -1.23 -4.49
N ASN A 114 4.59 -0.10 -3.78
CA ASN A 114 3.89 0.05 -2.49
C ASN A 114 2.40 -0.28 -2.58
N GLY A 115 1.71 0.15 -3.64
CA GLY A 115 0.28 -0.12 -3.83
C GLY A 115 -0.07 -1.60 -3.93
N VAL A 116 0.89 -2.44 -4.30
CA VAL A 116 0.72 -3.89 -4.42
C VAL A 116 1.33 -4.62 -3.23
N LEU A 117 2.47 -4.14 -2.73
CA LEU A 117 3.15 -4.73 -1.56
C LEU A 117 2.30 -4.72 -0.29
N ILE A 118 1.28 -3.84 -0.19
CA ILE A 118 0.35 -3.89 0.95
C ILE A 118 -0.37 -5.23 1.09
N LEU A 119 -0.54 -5.97 0.00
CA LEU A 119 -1.16 -7.31 0.03
C LEU A 119 -0.28 -8.34 0.77
N ALA A 120 1.03 -8.09 0.88
CA ALA A 120 1.95 -8.98 1.58
C ALA A 120 1.65 -9.04 3.09
N PRO A 121 1.87 -10.20 3.73
CA PRO A 121 1.76 -10.32 5.18
C PRO A 121 2.68 -9.33 5.92
N PRO A 122 2.26 -8.77 7.07
CA PRO A 122 3.07 -7.84 7.86
C PRO A 122 4.45 -8.39 8.24
N SER A 123 4.56 -9.69 8.49
CA SER A 123 5.83 -10.37 8.76
C SER A 123 6.83 -10.26 7.61
N GLN A 124 6.35 -10.33 6.37
CA GLN A 124 7.17 -10.17 5.19
C GLN A 124 7.56 -8.70 4.99
N LEU A 125 6.60 -7.78 5.11
CA LEU A 125 6.84 -6.34 4.97
C LEU A 125 7.84 -5.80 5.99
N ASN A 126 7.85 -6.35 7.22
CA ASN A 126 8.81 -6.00 8.27
C ASN A 126 10.28 -6.25 7.85
N ARG A 127 10.53 -7.05 6.81
CA ARG A 127 11.88 -7.25 6.27
C ARG A 127 12.45 -5.98 5.65
N LEU A 128 11.60 -5.13 5.04
CA LEU A 128 12.02 -3.80 4.54
C LEU A 128 12.36 -2.86 5.71
N ASP A 129 11.54 -2.86 6.77
CA ASP A 129 11.83 -2.07 7.96
C ASP A 129 13.12 -2.51 8.65
N LYS A 130 13.38 -3.83 8.70
CA LYS A 130 14.64 -4.39 9.24
C LYS A 130 15.87 -3.93 8.44
N VAL A 131 15.78 -3.88 7.11
CA VAL A 131 16.88 -3.41 6.26
C VAL A 131 17.16 -1.94 6.47
N GLN A 132 16.14 -1.09 6.61
CA GLN A 132 16.33 0.32 6.92
C GLN A 132 16.92 0.52 8.33
N ARG A 133 16.42 -0.22 9.33
CA ARG A 133 16.98 -0.17 10.69
C ARG A 133 18.45 -0.60 10.75
N TRP A 134 18.80 -1.64 10.00
CA TRP A 134 20.22 -2.03 9.89
C TRP A 134 21.08 -0.90 9.33
N TYR A 135 20.60 -0.22 8.27
CA TYR A 135 21.32 0.94 7.72
C TYR A 135 21.50 2.06 8.76
N LEU A 136 20.45 2.40 9.50
CA LEU A 136 20.51 3.40 10.56
C LEU A 136 21.44 3.01 11.69
N HIS A 137 21.41 1.75 12.10
CA HIS A 137 22.31 1.20 13.12
C HIS A 137 23.80 1.35 12.72
N GLU A 138 24.13 1.08 11.45
CA GLU A 138 25.48 1.26 10.91
C GLU A 138 25.94 2.74 10.92
N LEU A 139 25.01 3.68 10.95
CA LEU A 139 25.27 5.11 11.10
C LEU A 139 25.24 5.60 12.55
N GLY A 140 25.03 4.72 13.53
CA GLY A 140 24.88 5.08 14.94
C GLY A 140 23.62 5.87 15.25
N MET A 141 22.58 5.76 14.43
CA MET A 141 21.35 6.57 14.51
C MET A 141 20.14 5.70 14.86
N SER A 142 19.28 6.17 15.75
CA SER A 142 18.01 5.51 16.05
C SER A 142 16.94 5.83 15.01
N ASP A 143 15.95 4.92 14.82
CA ASP A 143 14.76 5.15 13.98
C ASP A 143 14.03 6.44 14.37
N LYS A 144 13.89 6.70 15.66
CA LYS A 144 13.21 7.87 16.23
C LYS A 144 13.93 9.16 15.85
N GLU A 145 15.23 9.22 16.08
CA GLU A 145 16.07 10.36 15.72
C GLU A 145 16.03 10.63 14.21
N ALA A 146 16.24 9.59 13.38
CA ALA A 146 16.18 9.70 11.93
C ALA A 146 14.82 10.22 11.46
N PHE A 147 13.72 9.81 12.08
CA PHE A 147 12.38 10.25 11.72
C PHE A 147 12.13 11.69 12.15
N ILE A 148 12.41 12.04 13.40
CA ILE A 148 12.10 13.37 13.95
C ILE A 148 12.99 14.43 13.27
N SER A 149 14.31 14.23 13.28
CA SER A 149 15.30 15.25 12.86
C SER A 149 15.50 15.30 11.36
N HIS A 150 15.38 14.16 10.65
CA HIS A 150 15.72 14.09 9.22
C HIS A 150 14.55 13.69 8.33
N ASN A 151 13.33 13.59 8.88
CA ASN A 151 12.14 13.13 8.14
C ASN A 151 12.37 11.79 7.42
N PHE A 152 13.06 10.87 8.11
CA PHE A 152 13.43 9.56 7.59
C PHE A 152 12.58 8.47 8.25
N SER A 153 11.31 8.40 7.84
CA SER A 153 10.34 7.46 8.42
C SER A 153 10.55 6.02 7.95
N PRO A 154 10.13 5.03 8.76
CA PRO A 154 10.17 3.62 8.37
C PRO A 154 9.35 3.34 7.10
N PRO A 155 9.74 2.32 6.29
CA PRO A 155 8.98 1.90 5.09
C PRO A 155 7.51 1.60 5.36
N SER A 156 7.20 0.96 6.49
CA SER A 156 5.82 0.66 6.90
C SER A 156 4.99 1.92 7.07
N LEU A 157 5.48 2.92 7.80
CA LEU A 157 4.77 4.18 8.01
C LEU A 157 4.59 4.97 6.70
N ARG A 158 5.64 5.05 5.87
CA ARG A 158 5.54 5.72 4.56
C ARG A 158 4.51 5.06 3.66
N ARG A 159 4.46 3.73 3.65
CA ARG A 159 3.47 2.97 2.87
C ARG A 159 2.05 3.29 3.33
N ALA A 160 1.79 3.26 4.63
CA ALA A 160 0.47 3.59 5.18
C ALA A 160 0.03 5.02 4.80
N ILE A 161 0.90 6.01 5.02
CA ILE A 161 0.64 7.40 4.66
C ILE A 161 0.46 7.56 3.13
N GLY A 162 1.26 6.86 2.33
CA GLY A 162 1.16 6.89 0.87
C GLY A 162 -0.17 6.37 0.35
N ILE A 163 -0.68 5.27 0.92
CA ILE A 163 -1.98 4.69 0.56
C ILE A 163 -3.13 5.59 0.99
N LEU A 164 -3.09 6.12 2.20
CA LEU A 164 -4.08 7.09 2.67
C LEU A 164 -4.06 8.36 1.80
N GLY A 165 -2.88 8.81 1.36
CA GLY A 165 -2.73 9.90 0.39
C GLY A 165 -3.34 9.58 -0.97
N PHE A 166 -3.24 8.34 -1.45
CA PHE A 166 -3.93 7.90 -2.67
C PHE A 166 -5.45 7.93 -2.53
N LEU A 167 -5.99 7.47 -1.39
CA LEU A 167 -7.43 7.57 -1.09
C LEU A 167 -7.87 9.03 -1.01
N HIS A 168 -7.08 9.89 -0.37
CA HIS A 168 -7.35 11.32 -0.30
C HIS A 168 -7.33 11.99 -1.69
N LYS A 169 -6.41 11.59 -2.55
CA LYS A 169 -6.39 12.03 -3.96
C LYS A 169 -7.71 11.71 -4.66
N ARG A 170 -8.28 10.50 -4.42
CA ARG A 170 -9.60 10.15 -4.96
C ARG A 170 -10.70 11.10 -4.46
N VAL A 171 -10.63 11.56 -3.23
CA VAL A 171 -11.62 12.51 -2.66
C VAL A 171 -11.50 13.90 -3.31
N LEU A 172 -10.28 14.35 -3.58
CA LEU A 172 -10.02 15.66 -4.22
C LEU A 172 -10.28 15.63 -5.73
N GLU A 173 -9.95 14.53 -6.41
CA GLU A 173 -10.02 14.41 -7.86
C GLU A 173 -11.15 13.45 -8.26
N CYS A 174 -12.18 13.98 -8.91
CA CYS A 174 -13.29 13.19 -9.46
C CYS A 174 -12.92 12.51 -10.79
N HIS A 175 -11.79 11.76 -10.85
CA HIS A 175 -11.44 11.03 -12.08
C HIS A 175 -12.41 9.86 -12.30
N PRO A 176 -13.04 9.72 -13.50
CA PRO A 176 -14.10 8.74 -13.75
C PRO A 176 -13.71 7.31 -13.38
N ALA A 177 -12.50 6.86 -13.73
CA ALA A 177 -12.04 5.51 -13.41
C ALA A 177 -11.93 5.26 -11.88
N LEU A 178 -11.52 6.27 -11.10
CA LEU A 178 -11.46 6.16 -9.65
C LEU A 178 -12.85 6.25 -9.01
N VAL A 179 -13.79 6.98 -9.60
CA VAL A 179 -15.17 7.07 -9.12
C VAL A 179 -15.83 5.69 -9.12
N HIS A 180 -15.66 4.91 -10.18
CA HIS A 180 -16.18 3.54 -10.26
C HIS A 180 -15.46 2.58 -9.32
N ALA A 181 -14.12 2.70 -9.21
CA ALA A 181 -13.32 1.81 -8.36
C ALA A 181 -13.51 2.10 -6.86
N LEU A 182 -13.65 3.37 -6.49
CA LEU A 182 -13.69 3.87 -5.11
C LEU A 182 -14.84 4.88 -4.97
N PRO A 183 -16.11 4.46 -4.99
CA PRO A 183 -17.25 5.37 -4.83
C PRO A 183 -17.28 5.99 -3.43
N PHE A 184 -17.97 7.13 -3.30
CA PHE A 184 -18.31 7.67 -1.99
C PHE A 184 -19.34 6.78 -1.30
N ALA A 185 -19.29 6.75 0.03
CA ALA A 185 -20.29 6.07 0.83
C ALA A 185 -21.66 6.73 0.65
N PRO A 186 -22.76 5.95 0.65
CA PRO A 186 -24.11 6.50 0.68
C PRO A 186 -24.31 7.43 1.88
N ALA A 187 -25.03 8.52 1.66
CA ALA A 187 -25.31 9.49 2.71
C ALA A 187 -25.97 8.80 3.93
N GLY A 188 -25.40 9.01 5.10
CA GLY A 188 -25.89 8.48 6.38
C GLY A 188 -25.19 7.22 6.91
N LEU A 189 -24.47 6.45 6.08
CA LEU A 189 -23.87 5.19 6.55
C LEU A 189 -22.52 5.32 7.25
N LEU A 190 -21.70 6.33 6.93
CA LEU A 190 -20.32 6.44 7.43
C LEU A 190 -19.88 7.86 7.82
N ALA A 191 -20.80 8.83 7.85
CA ALA A 191 -20.52 10.23 8.18
C ALA A 191 -20.16 10.49 9.67
N ARG A 192 -19.85 9.43 10.44
CA ARG A 192 -19.57 9.56 11.88
C ARG A 192 -18.32 10.41 12.16
N TYR A 193 -17.31 10.32 11.32
CA TYR A 193 -16.02 10.96 11.54
C TYR A 193 -15.74 12.12 10.58
N HIS A 194 -16.15 11.99 9.31
CA HIS A 194 -16.06 13.05 8.31
C HIS A 194 -17.02 12.83 7.13
N SER A 195 -17.32 13.90 6.38
CA SER A 195 -18.26 13.89 5.24
C SER A 195 -17.73 13.23 3.98
N ASN A 196 -16.41 13.06 3.84
CA ASN A 196 -15.75 12.55 2.63
C ASN A 196 -15.48 11.03 2.70
N ALA A 197 -16.39 10.28 3.35
CA ALA A 197 -16.23 8.83 3.51
C ALA A 197 -16.36 8.10 2.17
N LEU A 198 -15.50 7.10 1.96
CA LEU A 198 -15.52 6.21 0.81
C LEU A 198 -16.27 4.91 1.14
N ASP A 199 -16.92 4.32 0.12
CA ASP A 199 -17.62 3.05 0.29
C ASP A 199 -16.61 1.90 0.42
N PRO A 200 -16.57 1.20 1.57
CA PRO A 200 -15.68 0.06 1.78
C PRO A 200 -16.12 -1.20 1.04
N ARG A 201 -17.28 -1.23 0.38
CA ARG A 201 -17.84 -2.39 -0.35
C ARG A 201 -17.88 -3.68 0.49
N ILE A 202 -18.19 -3.53 1.78
CA ILE A 202 -18.17 -4.64 2.76
C ILE A 202 -19.20 -5.73 2.41
N GLY A 203 -20.29 -5.40 1.71
CA GLY A 203 -21.35 -6.34 1.38
C GLY A 203 -20.95 -7.49 0.46
N GLU A 204 -19.81 -7.40 -0.24
CA GLU A 204 -19.35 -8.43 -1.17
C GLU A 204 -18.16 -9.25 -0.62
N ILE A 205 -17.47 -8.76 0.42
CA ILE A 205 -16.25 -9.36 0.98
C ILE A 205 -16.36 -9.27 2.50
N THR A 206 -16.16 -10.37 3.21
CA THR A 206 -16.20 -10.34 4.68
C THR A 206 -15.01 -9.52 5.20
N CYS A 207 -15.27 -8.57 6.11
CA CYS A 207 -14.24 -7.75 6.76
C CYS A 207 -13.18 -8.58 7.50
N GLN A 208 -13.43 -9.87 7.73
CA GLN A 208 -12.53 -10.80 8.41
C GLN A 208 -11.48 -11.40 7.46
N ASP A 209 -11.62 -11.25 6.13
CA ASP A 209 -10.61 -11.71 5.19
C ASP A 209 -9.31 -10.92 5.39
N ARG A 210 -8.24 -11.64 5.73
CA ARG A 210 -6.92 -11.06 5.95
C ARG A 210 -6.35 -10.37 4.71
N LEU A 211 -6.71 -10.83 3.52
CA LEU A 211 -6.30 -10.19 2.27
C LEU A 211 -7.04 -8.87 2.07
N TYR A 212 -8.35 -8.84 2.35
CA TYR A 212 -9.15 -7.63 2.32
C TYR A 212 -8.59 -6.56 3.27
N GLN A 213 -8.32 -6.91 4.53
CA GLN A 213 -7.76 -5.98 5.52
C GLN A 213 -6.44 -5.36 5.10
N ARG A 214 -5.62 -6.08 4.33
CA ARG A 214 -4.34 -5.62 3.79
C ARG A 214 -4.47 -4.91 2.44
N SER A 215 -5.63 -4.96 1.82
CA SER A 215 -5.89 -4.34 0.52
C SER A 215 -6.17 -2.83 0.65
N LEU A 216 -6.29 -2.17 -0.49
CA LEU A 216 -6.75 -0.78 -0.58
C LEU A 216 -8.11 -0.59 0.10
N TYR A 217 -9.01 -1.57 0.01
CA TYR A 217 -10.34 -1.53 0.64
C TYR A 217 -10.26 -1.57 2.17
N GLY A 218 -9.33 -2.32 2.74
CA GLY A 218 -9.07 -2.29 4.19
C GLY A 218 -8.59 -0.90 4.64
N TYR A 219 -7.78 -0.23 3.84
CA TYR A 219 -7.35 1.14 4.12
C TYR A 219 -8.47 2.19 3.96
N ILE A 220 -9.54 1.90 3.22
CA ILE A 220 -10.75 2.74 3.22
C ILE A 220 -11.35 2.83 4.63
N LEU A 221 -11.40 1.72 5.36
CA LEU A 221 -11.88 1.71 6.75
C LEU A 221 -11.03 2.59 7.67
N VAL A 222 -9.72 2.60 7.45
CA VAL A 222 -8.76 3.45 8.19
C VAL A 222 -8.97 4.92 7.81
N TYR A 223 -9.09 5.23 6.51
CA TYR A 223 -9.34 6.56 5.99
C TYR A 223 -10.64 7.16 6.54
N ASN A 224 -11.72 6.38 6.52
CA ASN A 224 -13.05 6.80 6.97
C ASN A 224 -13.13 7.11 8.49
N ARG A 225 -12.13 6.72 9.27
CA ARG A 225 -12.01 7.04 10.71
C ARG A 225 -11.15 8.27 10.99
N LEU A 226 -10.56 8.89 9.97
CA LEU A 226 -9.80 10.12 10.18
C LEU A 226 -10.70 11.26 10.60
N PRO A 227 -10.24 12.20 11.44
CA PRO A 227 -11.02 13.38 11.80
C PRO A 227 -11.27 14.30 10.59
N GLN A 228 -12.43 14.99 10.61
CA GLN A 228 -12.80 15.98 9.58
C GLN A 228 -11.67 16.97 9.22
N PRO A 229 -10.95 17.59 10.18
CA PRO A 229 -9.89 18.56 9.83
C PRO A 229 -8.75 17.96 9.00
N ILE A 230 -8.52 16.63 9.10
CA ILE A 230 -7.52 15.92 8.30
C ILE A 230 -8.10 15.62 6.91
N ALA A 231 -9.34 15.12 6.87
CA ALA A 231 -10.04 14.80 5.63
C ALA A 231 -10.33 16.03 4.75
N ASP A 232 -10.34 17.24 5.32
CA ASP A 232 -10.51 18.52 4.61
C ASP A 232 -9.19 19.12 4.09
N SER A 233 -8.10 18.36 4.12
CA SER A 233 -6.83 18.86 3.59
C SER A 233 -6.94 19.20 2.11
N PRO A 234 -6.51 20.40 1.66
CA PRO A 234 -6.77 20.90 0.31
C PRO A 234 -5.89 20.23 -0.76
N SER A 235 -4.88 19.46 -0.36
CA SER A 235 -3.99 18.73 -1.27
C SER A 235 -3.47 17.46 -0.64
N VAL A 236 -3.04 16.50 -1.49
CA VAL A 236 -2.40 15.26 -1.03
C VAL A 236 -1.15 15.56 -0.21
N SER A 237 -0.34 16.53 -0.64
CA SER A 237 0.87 16.92 0.10
C SER A 237 0.57 17.44 1.50
N SER A 238 -0.43 18.32 1.66
CA SER A 238 -0.82 18.84 2.98
C SER A 238 -1.42 17.75 3.86
N PHE A 239 -2.20 16.83 3.28
CA PHE A 239 -2.74 15.68 3.97
C PHE A 239 -1.62 14.77 4.52
N GLN A 240 -0.68 14.35 3.66
CA GLN A 240 0.44 13.51 4.07
C GLN A 240 1.37 14.21 5.07
N ALA A 241 1.58 15.51 4.94
CA ALA A 241 2.36 16.29 5.89
C ALA A 241 1.71 16.30 7.29
N ARG A 242 0.38 16.46 7.36
CA ARG A 242 -0.36 16.37 8.64
C ARG A 242 -0.24 15.02 9.30
N LEU A 243 -0.42 13.93 8.55
CA LEU A 243 -0.24 12.56 9.06
C LEU A 243 1.20 12.34 9.56
N THR A 244 2.19 12.79 8.80
CA THR A 244 3.60 12.72 9.19
C THR A 244 3.87 13.50 10.48
N HIS A 245 3.30 14.68 10.62
CA HIS A 245 3.42 15.50 11.82
C HIS A 245 2.84 14.80 13.06
N LEU A 246 1.65 14.23 12.94
CA LEU A 246 1.02 13.46 14.03
C LEU A 246 1.86 12.25 14.45
N ALA A 247 2.41 11.50 13.48
CA ALA A 247 3.32 10.39 13.79
C ALA A 247 4.60 10.87 14.50
N LYS A 248 5.15 12.05 14.12
CA LYS A 248 6.29 12.67 14.81
C LYS A 248 5.96 13.08 16.24
N GLN A 249 4.77 13.64 16.48
CA GLN A 249 4.33 13.97 17.82
C GLN A 249 4.25 12.73 18.71
N LYS A 250 3.64 11.63 18.21
CA LYS A 250 3.65 10.33 18.92
C LYS A 250 5.07 9.84 19.22
N ALA A 251 5.93 9.86 18.22
CA ALA A 251 7.33 9.46 18.41
C ALA A 251 8.03 10.31 19.46
N SER A 252 7.82 11.64 19.49
CA SER A 252 8.41 12.54 20.47
C SER A 252 7.93 12.23 21.89
N ASN A 253 6.67 11.86 22.05
CA ASN A 253 6.07 11.49 23.34
C ASN A 253 6.46 10.06 23.82
N SER A 254 7.45 9.44 23.17
CA SER A 254 7.94 8.09 23.52
C SER A 254 6.90 6.97 23.38
N ASP A 255 5.87 7.18 22.60
CA ASP A 255 4.91 6.15 22.23
C ASP A 255 5.58 5.13 21.29
N GLU A 256 5.78 3.91 21.75
CA GLU A 256 6.42 2.82 21.00
C GLU A 256 5.62 2.45 19.73
N LEU A 257 4.32 2.73 19.69
CA LEU A 257 3.43 2.39 18.59
C LEU A 257 3.44 3.43 17.44
N TRP A 258 4.21 4.51 17.55
CA TRP A 258 4.25 5.57 16.52
C TRP A 258 4.52 5.03 15.10
N ARG A 259 5.27 3.92 14.96
CA ARG A 259 5.55 3.28 13.67
C ARG A 259 4.31 2.70 13.01
N ARG A 260 3.28 2.40 13.80
CA ARG A 260 2.03 1.76 13.37
C ARG A 260 0.84 2.72 13.37
N SER A 261 1.06 4.02 13.50
CA SER A 261 0.04 5.06 13.69
C SER A 261 -1.14 5.00 12.71
N PHE A 262 -0.94 4.49 11.49
CA PHE A 262 -1.96 4.49 10.44
C PHE A 262 -2.14 3.11 9.78
N HIS A 263 -1.81 2.02 10.47
CA HIS A 263 -1.84 0.68 9.88
C HIS A 263 -3.22 0.03 9.90
N ASP A 264 -4.01 0.36 10.88
CA ASP A 264 -5.33 -0.23 11.12
C ASP A 264 -6.26 0.74 11.84
N CYS A 265 -7.53 0.32 11.95
CA CYS A 265 -8.56 1.13 12.59
C CYS A 265 -8.33 1.34 14.09
N SER A 266 -7.70 0.38 14.76
CA SER A 266 -7.41 0.46 16.19
C SER A 266 -6.39 1.55 16.47
N ALA A 267 -5.35 1.66 15.63
CA ALA A 267 -4.33 2.70 15.74
C ALA A 267 -4.92 4.12 15.56
N ILE A 268 -5.89 4.28 14.66
CA ILE A 268 -6.60 5.56 14.47
C ILE A 268 -7.50 5.86 15.67
N GLN A 269 -8.22 4.86 16.16
CA GLN A 269 -9.14 5.03 17.30
C GLN A 269 -8.37 5.42 18.56
N GLU A 270 -7.26 4.77 18.84
CA GLU A 270 -6.36 5.12 19.94
C GLU A 270 -5.80 6.55 19.81
N MET A 271 -5.49 6.97 18.59
CA MET A 271 -4.91 8.31 18.34
C MET A 271 -5.91 9.45 18.50
N PHE A 272 -7.12 9.29 18.00
CA PHE A 272 -8.09 10.38 17.87
C PHE A 272 -9.32 10.24 18.77
N TYR A 273 -9.63 9.03 19.24
CA TYR A 273 -10.85 8.69 19.95
C TYR A 273 -10.60 7.77 21.15
N PRO A 274 -9.63 8.09 22.04
CA PRO A 274 -9.27 7.21 23.16
C PRO A 274 -10.43 6.93 24.10
N GLU A 275 -11.40 7.85 24.23
CA GLU A 275 -12.59 7.70 25.07
C GLU A 275 -13.55 6.62 24.58
N GLU A 276 -13.51 6.26 23.30
CA GLU A 276 -14.36 5.22 22.73
C GLU A 276 -13.87 3.80 23.06
N LEU A 277 -12.58 3.64 23.37
CA LEU A 277 -11.99 2.33 23.76
C LEU A 277 -12.53 1.82 25.09
N GLY A 278 -12.93 2.72 26.01
CA GLY A 278 -13.51 2.37 27.30
C GLY A 278 -14.98 1.93 27.28
N ARG A 279 -15.68 2.09 26.16
CA ARG A 279 -17.12 1.76 26.03
C ARG A 279 -17.39 0.42 25.36
N SER A 280 -16.38 -0.28 24.92
CA SER A 280 -16.48 -1.58 24.19
C SER A 280 -16.01 -2.78 25.03
N ALA A 281 -15.83 -2.62 26.34
CA ALA A 281 -15.47 -3.67 27.29
C ALA A 281 -16.70 -4.14 28.09
#